data_a81997330f9e901de68ff6ddc1480b2f
#
_entry.id   a81997330f9e901de68ff6ddc1480b2f
#
_cell.length_a   1.000
_cell.length_b   1.000
_cell.length_c   1.000
_cell.angle_alpha   90.00
_cell.angle_beta   90.00
_cell.angle_gamma   90.00
#
_symmetry.space_group_name_H-M   'P 1'
#
loop_
_entity.id
_entity.type
_entity.pdbx_description
1 polymer ?
#
loop_
_entity_poly.entity_id
_entity_poly.type
_entity_poly.pdbx_seq_one_letter_code
_entity_poly.pdbx_strand_id
1 'polypeptide(L)'
;MLSSVEFKYYGPSIEAVLDKLPLARVIEEKEKVYTVKAETFGRGILMWLLSQGSKVEVIGPADLKMKWLDESIKILKREDSKR
;
A
#
# COMPACT_ATOMS: atom_id res chain seq x y z
N MET A 1 15.23 10.90 1.76
CA MET A 1 15.08 10.31 3.11
C MET A 1 14.43 8.94 3.02
N LEU A 2 14.98 7.96 3.71
CA LEU A 2 14.44 6.60 3.75
C LEU A 2 13.25 6.55 4.69
N SER A 3 12.14 6.03 4.23
CA SER A 3 10.92 5.86 5.01
C SER A 3 10.53 4.39 5.06
N SER A 4 9.98 3.98 6.19
CA SER A 4 9.49 2.62 6.38
C SER A 4 7.97 2.62 6.25
N VAL A 5 7.44 1.64 5.52
CA VAL A 5 6.00 1.46 5.37
C VAL A 5 5.64 0.01 5.69
N GLU A 6 4.47 -0.18 6.30
CA GLU A 6 3.94 -1.50 6.57
C GLU A 6 2.52 -1.58 6.02
N PHE A 7 2.22 -2.64 5.29
CA PHE A 7 0.92 -2.83 4.68
C PHE A 7 0.60 -4.31 4.53
N LYS A 8 -0.69 -4.61 4.45
CA LYS A 8 -1.15 -5.96 4.11
C LYS A 8 -1.42 -6.04 2.62
N TYR A 9 -1.06 -7.16 2.02
CA TYR A 9 -1.28 -7.42 0.61
C TYR A 9 -2.21 -8.60 0.43
N TYR A 10 -3.31 -8.38 -0.27
CA TYR A 10 -4.35 -9.38 -0.54
C TYR A 10 -4.35 -9.87 -1.98
N GLY A 11 -3.45 -9.36 -2.79
CA GLY A 11 -3.44 -9.68 -4.21
C GLY A 11 -2.88 -11.07 -4.53
N PRO A 12 -2.93 -11.45 -5.81
CA PRO A 12 -2.61 -12.81 -6.23
C PRO A 12 -1.11 -13.13 -6.30
N SER A 13 -0.24 -12.12 -6.33
CA SER A 13 1.19 -12.35 -6.51
C SER A 13 2.03 -11.46 -5.62
N ILE A 14 2.46 -12.01 -4.50
CA ILE A 14 3.41 -11.31 -3.62
C ILE A 14 4.75 -11.06 -4.32
N GLU A 15 5.12 -11.90 -5.27
CA GLU A 15 6.38 -11.73 -6.01
C GLU A 15 6.41 -10.42 -6.79
N ALA A 16 5.27 -10.01 -7.34
CA ALA A 16 5.16 -8.72 -8.03
C ALA A 16 5.43 -7.54 -7.09
N VAL A 17 4.97 -7.67 -5.84
CA VAL A 17 5.24 -6.65 -4.82
C VAL A 17 6.72 -6.58 -4.49
N LEU A 18 7.35 -7.74 -4.30
CA LEU A 18 8.77 -7.81 -3.96
C LEU A 18 9.66 -7.31 -5.10
N ASP A 19 9.25 -7.56 -6.34
CA ASP A 19 9.97 -7.03 -7.51
C ASP A 19 9.90 -5.51 -7.58
N LYS A 20 8.74 -4.95 -7.25
CA LYS A 20 8.54 -3.49 -7.29
C LYS A 20 9.24 -2.79 -6.14
N LEU A 21 9.30 -3.43 -4.98
CA LEU A 21 9.86 -2.85 -3.76
C LEU A 21 11.06 -3.69 -3.30
N PRO A 22 12.26 -3.40 -3.83
CA PRO A 22 13.44 -4.25 -3.57
C PRO A 22 13.83 -4.39 -2.10
N LEU A 23 13.48 -3.40 -1.27
CA LEU A 23 13.79 -3.44 0.15
C LEU A 23 12.61 -3.94 1.00
N ALA A 24 11.63 -4.56 0.34
CA ALA A 24 10.47 -5.12 1.03
C ALA A 24 10.75 -6.53 1.52
N ARG A 25 10.11 -6.86 2.64
CA ARG A 25 10.14 -8.22 3.16
C ARG A 25 8.78 -8.59 3.73
N VAL A 26 8.41 -9.85 3.59
CA VAL A 26 7.20 -10.39 4.18
C VAL A 26 7.52 -10.73 5.63
N ILE A 27 6.80 -10.11 6.57
CA ILE A 27 6.99 -10.35 8.00
C ILE A 27 5.94 -11.30 8.57
N GLU A 28 4.83 -11.51 7.86
CA GLU A 28 3.81 -12.45 8.26
C GLU A 28 3.02 -12.91 7.03
N GLU A 29 2.62 -14.16 7.04
CA GLU A 29 1.69 -14.70 6.04
C GLU A 29 0.63 -15.48 6.79
N LYS A 30 -0.64 -15.16 6.56
CA LYS A 30 -1.75 -15.85 7.19
C LYS A 30 -2.92 -15.88 6.20
N GLU A 31 -3.38 -17.07 5.88
CA GLU A 31 -4.54 -17.28 5.00
C GLU A 31 -4.40 -16.54 3.67
N LYS A 32 -3.21 -16.59 3.08
CA LYS A 32 -2.86 -15.95 1.81
C LYS A 32 -2.84 -14.42 1.88
N VAL A 33 -2.87 -13.86 3.07
CA VAL A 33 -2.67 -12.43 3.29
C VAL A 33 -1.25 -12.23 3.79
N TYR A 34 -0.51 -11.34 3.11
CA TYR A 34 0.88 -11.06 3.44
C TYR A 34 1.01 -9.71 4.13
N THR A 35 1.67 -9.69 5.27
CA THR A 35 2.06 -8.43 5.90
C THR A 35 3.47 -8.11 5.45
N VAL A 36 3.63 -6.98 4.80
CA VAL A 36 4.89 -6.56 4.18
C VAL A 36 5.41 -5.32 4.87
N LYS A 37 6.70 -5.33 5.15
CA LYS A 37 7.41 -4.16 5.63
C LYS A 37 8.45 -3.77 4.60
N ALA A 38 8.46 -2.52 4.18
CA ALA A 38 9.36 -2.05 3.14
C ALA A 38 9.99 -0.73 3.52
N GLU A 39 11.24 -0.54 3.09
CA GLU A 39 11.90 0.75 3.17
C GLU A 39 11.86 1.38 1.79
N THR A 40 11.46 2.62 1.72
CA THR A 40 11.26 3.31 0.44
C THR A 40 11.84 4.72 0.50
N PHE A 41 12.07 5.29 -0.68
CA PHE A 41 12.52 6.68 -0.81
C PHE A 41 11.42 7.52 -1.43
N GLY A 42 11.27 8.74 -0.92
CA GLY A 42 10.40 9.74 -1.51
C GLY A 42 8.91 9.43 -1.39
N ARG A 43 8.14 10.05 -2.29
CA ARG A 43 6.67 10.00 -2.25
C ARG A 43 6.04 8.97 -3.18
N GLY A 44 6.84 8.29 -3.97
CA GLY A 44 6.35 7.32 -4.94
C GLY A 44 5.59 6.17 -4.31
N ILE A 45 5.89 5.84 -3.05
CA ILE A 45 5.22 4.75 -2.36
C ILE A 45 3.72 4.98 -2.20
N LEU A 46 3.30 6.19 -1.90
CA LEU A 46 1.87 6.50 -1.77
C LEU A 46 1.14 6.24 -3.09
N MET A 47 1.70 6.71 -4.20
CA MET A 47 1.10 6.52 -5.51
C MET A 47 1.02 5.03 -5.87
N TRP A 48 2.08 4.28 -5.55
CA TRP A 48 2.07 2.85 -5.80
C TRP A 48 1.00 2.13 -4.97
N LEU A 49 0.89 2.47 -3.68
CA LEU A 49 -0.13 1.89 -2.81
C LEU A 49 -1.55 2.18 -3.32
N LEU A 50 -1.78 3.41 -3.76
CA LEU A 50 -3.07 3.78 -4.33
C LEU A 50 -3.37 3.01 -5.61
N SER A 51 -2.36 2.75 -6.41
CA SER A 51 -2.52 2.02 -7.68
C SER A 51 -2.92 0.56 -7.46
N GLN A 52 -2.68 0.01 -6.28
CA GLN A 52 -3.05 -1.36 -5.95
C GLN A 52 -4.54 -1.50 -5.61
N GLY A 53 -5.22 -0.39 -5.33
CA GLY A 53 -6.64 -0.41 -5.01
C GLY A 53 -6.93 -1.26 -3.78
N SER A 54 -7.88 -2.17 -3.88
CA SER A 54 -8.31 -3.02 -2.77
C SER A 54 -7.31 -4.12 -2.41
N LYS A 55 -6.23 -4.26 -3.17
CA LYS A 55 -5.23 -5.31 -2.92
C LYS A 55 -4.32 -5.00 -1.74
N VAL A 56 -4.28 -3.75 -1.28
CA VAL A 56 -3.44 -3.35 -0.14
C VAL A 56 -4.24 -2.65 0.92
N GLU A 57 -3.77 -2.78 2.15
CA GLU A 57 -4.28 -2.04 3.29
C GLU A 57 -3.06 -1.50 4.05
N VAL A 58 -2.91 -0.18 4.09
CA VAL A 58 -1.79 0.45 4.76
C VAL A 58 -1.97 0.36 6.28
N ILE A 59 -0.97 -0.17 6.96
CA ILE A 59 -0.97 -0.30 8.41
C ILE A 59 -0.28 0.90 9.06
N GLY A 60 0.86 1.30 8.53
CA GLY A 60 1.63 2.40 9.07
C GLY A 60 2.77 2.85 8.16
N PRO A 61 3.44 3.93 8.49
CA PRO A 61 3.24 4.80 9.66
C PRO A 61 1.93 5.60 9.59
N ALA A 62 1.52 6.16 10.72
CA ALA A 62 0.21 6.80 10.85
C ALA A 62 -0.03 7.92 9.84
N ASP A 63 0.98 8.75 9.57
CA ASP A 63 0.86 9.84 8.60
C ASP A 63 0.63 9.33 7.18
N LEU A 64 1.34 8.28 6.78
CA LEU A 64 1.15 7.68 5.47
C LEU A 64 -0.23 7.02 5.36
N LYS A 65 -0.64 6.33 6.41
CA LYS A 65 -1.97 5.70 6.45
C LYS A 65 -3.07 6.75 6.28
N MET A 66 -2.94 7.89 6.95
CA MET A 66 -3.92 8.97 6.84
C MET A 66 -3.97 9.55 5.42
N LYS A 67 -2.83 9.75 4.80
CA LYS A 67 -2.77 10.22 3.41
C LYS A 67 -3.39 9.22 2.44
N TRP A 68 -3.10 7.95 2.64
CA TRP A 68 -3.66 6.88 1.82
C TRP A 68 -5.17 6.82 1.93
N LEU A 69 -5.72 6.90 3.15
CA LEU A 69 -7.15 6.92 3.39
C LEU A 69 -7.81 8.15 2.76
N ASP A 70 -7.21 9.32 2.94
CA ASP A 70 -7.74 10.57 2.41
C ASP A 70 -7.83 10.54 0.88
N GLU A 71 -6.78 10.09 0.21
CA GLU A 71 -6.78 9.98 -1.24
C GLU A 71 -7.77 8.92 -1.74
N SER A 72 -7.90 7.82 -1.03
CA SER A 72 -8.87 6.78 -1.37
C SER A 72 -10.30 7.31 -1.30
N ILE A 73 -10.62 8.10 -0.28
CA ILE A 73 -11.94 8.72 -0.12
C ILE A 73 -12.20 9.69 -1.28
N LYS A 74 -11.20 10.48 -1.66
CA LYS A 74 -11.34 11.43 -2.78
C LYS A 74 -11.66 10.71 -4.08
N ILE A 75 -11.03 9.58 -4.33
CA ILE A 75 -11.29 8.77 -5.52
C ILE A 75 -12.74 8.29 -5.51
N LEU A 76 -13.23 7.77 -4.39
CA LEU A 76 -14.60 7.31 -4.26
C LEU A 76 -15.61 8.44 -4.48
N LYS A 77 -15.34 9.63 -3.96
CA LYS A 77 -16.20 10.80 -4.15
C LYS A 77 -16.28 11.23 -5.61
N ARG A 78 -15.17 11.14 -6.34
CA ARG A 78 -15.18 11.44 -7.79
C ARG A 78 -16.05 10.47 -8.56
N GLU A 79 -16.00 9.20 -8.19
CA GLU A 79 -16.83 8.17 -8.82
C GLU A 79 -18.31 8.47 -8.59
N ASP A 80 -18.68 8.80 -7.36
CA ASP A 80 -20.06 9.13 -7.02
C ASP A 80 -20.55 10.37 -7.77
N SER A 81 -19.72 11.39 -7.91
CA SER A 81 -20.12 12.63 -8.56
C SER A 81 -20.30 12.50 -10.07
N LYS A 82 -19.84 11.43 -10.67
CA LYS A 82 -20.02 11.18 -12.11
C LYS A 82 -21.34 10.52 -12.45
N ARG A 83 -22.11 10.15 -11.49
CA ARG A 83 -23.39 9.47 -11.72
C ARG A 83 -24.54 10.43 -12.03
#